data_7492cc905c53fdd453366f3c59fde29f
#
_entry.id   7492cc905c53fdd453366f3c59fde29f
#
_cell.length_a   1.000
_cell.length_b   1.000
_cell.length_c   1.000
_cell.angle_alpha   90.00
_cell.angle_beta   90.00
_cell.angle_gamma   90.00
#
_symmetry.space_group_name_H-M   'P 1'
#
loop_
_entity.id
_entity.type
_entity.pdbx_description
1 polymer ?
#
loop_
_entity_poly.entity_id
_entity_poly.type
_entity_poly.pdbx_seq_one_letter_code
_entity_poly.pdbx_strand_id
1 'polypeptide(L)'
;MSENTTHESPAYEKRGYLNHEFRLFHLRGQMDTPVAYHYHDFHKVLILLNGEADYIVEGRSYHLRPLDIVLVGAHCLHKPVVPYGSRYERIILYLS
;
A
#
# COMPACT_ATOMS: atom_id res chain seq x y z
N MET A 1 0.65 -12.69 -0.95
CA MET A 1 0.42 -12.18 -0.70
C MET A 1 0.02 -12.07 -0.11
N SER A 2 0.10 -11.74 0.14
CA SER A 2 -0.26 -11.32 0.58
C SER A 2 -0.72 -10.86 1.04
N GLU A 3 -0.95 -10.57 1.09
CA GLU A 3 -1.27 -9.95 1.35
C GLU A 3 -1.88 -9.68 1.52
N ASN A 4 -2.12 -9.52 1.67
CA ASN A 4 -2.66 -9.02 1.62
C ASN A 4 -3.05 -8.88 1.20
N THR A 5 -3.07 -9.03 0.79
CA THR A 5 -3.39 -8.73 0.26
C THR A 5 -3.98 -8.98 -0.11
N THR A 6 -4.00 -9.47 -0.09
CA THR A 6 -4.63 -9.58 -0.57
C THR A 6 -5.63 -9.58 -0.60
N HIS A 7 -5.91 -9.63 -0.06
CA HIS A 7 -7.06 -9.38 -0.33
C HIS A 7 -7.36 -8.45 -1.18
N GLU A 8 -6.61 -8.09 -1.57
CA GLU A 8 -6.85 -7.17 -2.50
C GLU A 8 -7.56 -7.75 -3.62
N SER A 9 -8.30 -6.95 -4.29
CA SER A 9 -9.16 -7.41 -5.30
C SER A 9 -8.41 -7.85 -6.52
N PRO A 10 -8.86 -8.85 -7.17
CA PRO A 10 -8.24 -9.24 -8.43
C PRO A 10 -8.39 -8.21 -9.51
N ALA A 11 -9.14 -7.18 -9.26
CA ALA A 11 -9.30 -6.20 -10.28
C ALA A 11 -8.04 -5.48 -10.60
N TYR A 12 -7.04 -5.56 -9.74
CA TYR A 12 -5.87 -4.89 -10.08
C TYR A 12 -4.98 -5.81 -10.79
N GLU A 13 -5.36 -6.28 -11.88
CA GLU A 13 -4.48 -7.04 -12.61
C GLU A 13 -3.38 -6.25 -13.14
N LYS A 14 -2.45 -6.85 -13.77
CA LYS A 14 -1.33 -6.19 -14.32
C LYS A 14 -1.73 -5.21 -15.34
N ARG A 15 -1.06 -4.11 -15.37
CA ARG A 15 -1.31 -3.10 -16.33
C ARG A 15 -0.14 -2.97 -17.25
N GLY A 16 -0.38 -2.79 -18.51
CA GLY A 16 0.62 -2.51 -19.46
C GLY A 16 1.52 -3.69 -19.68
N TYR A 17 2.63 -3.44 -20.18
CA TYR A 17 3.41 -4.41 -20.72
C TYR A 17 4.55 -4.72 -19.89
N LEU A 18 4.84 -3.96 -18.87
CA LEU A 18 5.93 -4.28 -18.00
C LEU A 18 5.44 -5.11 -16.87
N ASN A 19 4.65 -6.10 -17.17
CA ASN A 19 3.97 -6.81 -16.13
C ASN A 19 4.88 -7.72 -15.34
N HIS A 20 6.12 -7.91 -15.75
CA HIS A 20 7.06 -8.63 -14.93
C HIS A 20 7.71 -7.73 -13.93
N GLU A 21 7.80 -6.44 -14.23
CA GLU A 21 8.56 -5.52 -13.42
C GLU A 21 7.70 -4.65 -12.57
N PHE A 22 6.44 -4.48 -12.86
CA PHE A 22 5.63 -3.64 -12.01
C PHE A 22 4.16 -4.02 -12.05
N ARG A 23 3.44 -3.59 -11.02
CA ARG A 23 1.98 -3.67 -10.96
C ARG A 23 1.47 -2.39 -10.35
N LEU A 24 0.33 -1.94 -10.85
CA LEU A 24 -0.26 -0.69 -10.42
C LEU A 24 -1.69 -0.94 -9.96
N PHE A 25 -2.03 -0.45 -8.79
CA PHE A 25 -3.35 -0.62 -8.21
C PHE A 25 -3.91 0.72 -7.81
N HIS A 26 -5.23 0.86 -7.96
CA HIS A 26 -5.94 2.01 -7.41
C HIS A 26 -7.03 1.44 -6.53
N LEU A 27 -6.90 1.62 -5.22
CA LEU A 27 -7.77 1.00 -4.24
C LEU A 27 -8.49 2.07 -3.46
N ARG A 28 -9.78 1.87 -3.22
CA ARG A 28 -10.61 2.87 -2.55
C ARG A 28 -11.19 2.39 -1.23
N GLY A 29 -10.94 1.16 -0.86
CA GLY A 29 -11.60 0.58 0.27
C GLY A 29 -11.22 1.20 1.58
N GLN A 30 -12.10 1.04 2.55
CA GLN A 30 -11.79 1.36 3.93
C GLN A 30 -11.09 0.18 4.55
N MET A 31 -10.43 0.45 5.67
CA MET A 31 -9.76 -0.60 6.41
C MET A 31 -10.65 -0.96 7.60
N ASP A 32 -11.15 -2.18 7.61
CA ASP A 32 -12.01 -2.63 8.68
C ASP A 32 -11.24 -3.35 9.77
N THR A 33 -10.07 -3.86 9.46
CA THR A 33 -9.26 -4.56 10.43
C THR A 33 -7.83 -4.07 10.34
N PRO A 34 -7.11 -4.11 11.44
CA PRO A 34 -5.70 -3.71 11.40
C PRO A 34 -4.90 -4.63 10.49
N VAL A 35 -3.91 -4.05 9.85
CA VAL A 35 -3.00 -4.79 9.00
C VAL A 35 -1.76 -5.10 9.81
N ALA A 36 -1.34 -6.34 9.79
CA ALA A 36 -0.12 -6.72 10.49
C ALA A 36 1.10 -6.22 9.74
N TYR A 37 2.22 -6.17 10.44
CA TYR A 37 3.48 -5.88 9.77
C TYR A 37 3.74 -6.93 8.71
N HIS A 38 4.28 -6.49 7.59
CA HIS A 38 4.63 -7.40 6.51
C HIS A 38 5.77 -6.79 5.70
N TYR A 39 6.33 -7.60 4.82
CA TYR A 39 7.33 -7.10 3.89
C TYR A 39 7.17 -7.85 2.57
N HIS A 40 7.75 -7.27 1.54
CA HIS A 40 7.72 -7.86 0.20
C HIS A 40 9.14 -7.94 -0.33
N ASP A 41 9.32 -8.76 -1.35
CA ASP A 41 10.62 -8.83 -2.01
C ASP A 41 10.67 -7.90 -3.22
N PHE A 42 9.85 -6.86 -3.22
CA PHE A 42 9.84 -5.85 -4.26
C PHE A 42 9.63 -4.50 -3.58
N HIS A 43 9.87 -3.45 -4.35
CA HIS A 43 9.70 -2.09 -3.85
C HIS A 43 8.25 -1.67 -3.98
N LYS A 44 7.83 -0.77 -3.11
CA LYS A 44 6.46 -0.30 -3.09
C LYS A 44 6.46 1.22 -3.05
N VAL A 45 5.61 1.82 -3.90
CA VAL A 45 5.33 3.25 -3.84
C VAL A 45 3.85 3.37 -3.54
N LEU A 46 3.51 4.14 -2.54
CA LEU A 46 2.12 4.38 -2.20
C LEU A 46 1.83 5.86 -2.22
N ILE A 47 0.78 6.26 -2.91
CA ILE A 47 0.32 7.64 -2.94
C ILE A 47 -1.05 7.66 -2.30
N LEU A 48 -1.20 8.42 -1.23
CA LEU A 48 -2.50 8.57 -0.60
C LEU A 48 -3.30 9.59 -1.39
N LEU A 49 -4.51 9.22 -1.80
CA LEU A 49 -5.37 10.14 -2.54
C LEU A 49 -6.44 10.74 -1.68
N ASN A 50 -6.97 9.98 -0.71
CA ASN A 50 -8.06 10.45 0.10
C ASN A 50 -8.01 9.77 1.45
N GLY A 51 -8.26 10.52 2.50
CA GLY A 51 -8.23 10.00 3.86
C GLY A 51 -6.94 10.36 4.54
N GLU A 52 -6.67 9.67 5.64
CA GLU A 52 -5.45 9.83 6.40
C GLU A 52 -4.99 8.47 6.86
N ALA A 53 -3.69 8.33 7.01
CA ALA A 53 -3.13 7.08 7.50
C ALA A 53 -1.75 7.36 8.05
N ASP A 54 -1.38 6.58 9.04
CA ASP A 54 0.02 6.53 9.44
C ASP A 54 0.63 5.34 8.74
N TYR A 55 1.85 5.49 8.30
CA TYR A 55 2.57 4.40 7.66
C TYR A 55 3.82 4.16 8.47
N ILE A 56 3.98 2.94 8.96
CA ILE A 56 5.12 2.60 9.78
C ILE A 56 6.06 1.77 8.93
N VAL A 57 7.29 2.25 8.78
CA VAL A 57 8.30 1.58 7.96
C VAL A 57 9.53 1.44 8.81
N GLU A 58 9.97 0.22 9.04
CA GLU A 58 11.18 -0.07 9.82
C GLU A 58 11.19 0.68 11.13
N GLY A 59 10.05 0.69 11.82
CA GLY A 59 9.95 1.29 13.13
C GLY A 59 9.70 2.78 13.14
N ARG A 60 9.66 3.43 11.98
CA ARG A 60 9.38 4.86 11.93
C ARG A 60 7.96 5.08 11.44
N SER A 61 7.27 6.02 12.08
CA SER A 61 5.90 6.33 11.74
C SER A 61 5.85 7.62 10.95
N TYR A 62 5.13 7.58 9.84
CA TYR A 62 4.95 8.74 8.97
C TYR A 62 3.48 8.99 8.84
N HIS A 63 3.05 10.22 9.12
CA HIS A 63 1.65 10.58 8.96
C HIS A 63 1.42 11.07 7.54
N LEU A 64 0.53 10.40 6.83
CA LEU A 64 0.27 10.71 5.42
C LEU A 64 -1.01 11.50 5.30
N ARG A 65 -0.98 12.49 4.43
CA ARG A 65 -2.14 13.26 4.01
C ARG A 65 -2.31 13.07 2.52
N PRO A 66 -3.45 13.49 1.98
CA PRO A 66 -3.65 13.34 0.55
C PRO A 66 -2.51 13.92 -0.26
N LEU A 67 -2.08 13.16 -1.24
CA LEU A 67 -0.99 13.41 -2.17
C LEU A 67 0.41 13.19 -1.59
N ASP A 68 0.49 12.76 -0.34
CA ASP A 68 1.79 12.32 0.18
C ASP A 68 2.15 10.97 -0.45
N ILE A 69 3.44 10.77 -0.62
CA ILE A 69 3.99 9.57 -1.23
C ILE A 69 4.91 8.92 -0.23
N VAL A 70 4.79 7.61 -0.08
CA VAL A 70 5.74 6.87 0.75
C VAL A 70 6.40 5.80 -0.12
N LEU A 71 7.69 5.68 0.04
CA LEU A 71 8.48 4.68 -0.67
C LEU A 71 8.92 3.63 0.33
N VAL A 72 8.65 2.38 0.01
CA VAL A 72 9.03 1.27 0.88
C VAL A 72 9.94 0.37 0.08
N GLY A 73 11.17 0.26 0.53
CA GLY A 73 12.13 -0.60 -0.15
C GLY A 73 11.79 -2.08 0.03
N ALA A 74 12.32 -2.89 -0.87
CA ALA A 74 12.16 -4.33 -0.77
C ALA A 74 12.67 -4.80 0.59
N HIS A 75 11.97 -5.75 1.17
CA HIS A 75 12.31 -6.36 2.45
C HIS A 75 12.16 -5.45 3.67
N CYS A 76 11.66 -4.24 3.48
CA CYS A 76 11.41 -3.37 4.64
C CYS A 76 10.11 -3.76 5.31
N LEU A 77 10.16 -3.93 6.61
CA LEU A 77 8.97 -4.27 7.39
C LEU A 77 8.10 -3.03 7.51
N HIS A 78 6.83 -3.17 7.18
CA HIS A 78 5.95 -2.00 7.15
C HIS A 78 4.50 -2.38 7.38
N LYS A 79 3.71 -1.40 7.74
CA LYS A 79 2.25 -1.55 7.78
C LYS A 79 1.59 -0.18 7.79
N PRO A 80 0.37 -0.10 7.25
CA PRO A 80 -0.44 1.09 7.41
C PRO A 80 -1.22 1.01 8.72
N VAL A 81 -1.52 2.16 9.30
CA VAL A 81 -2.42 2.25 10.44
C VAL A 81 -3.48 3.28 10.03
N VAL A 82 -4.69 2.80 9.83
CA VAL A 82 -5.77 3.62 9.31
C VAL A 82 -6.90 3.61 10.32
N PRO A 83 -7.45 4.76 10.70
CA PRO A 83 -8.55 4.76 11.64
C PRO A 83 -9.71 3.94 11.10
N TYR A 84 -10.35 3.20 11.99
CA TYR A 84 -11.43 2.31 11.61
C TYR A 84 -12.51 3.11 10.89
N GLY A 85 -12.97 2.59 9.76
CA GLY A 85 -14.01 3.23 8.99
C GLY A 85 -13.60 4.44 8.19
N SER A 86 -12.33 4.84 8.26
CA SER A 86 -11.86 5.98 7.50
C SER A 86 -11.68 5.64 6.04
N ARG A 87 -11.75 6.66 5.22
CA ARG A 87 -11.37 6.49 3.84
C ARG A 87 -9.89 6.21 3.74
N TYR A 88 -9.56 5.41 2.76
CA TYR A 88 -8.17 5.08 2.52
C TYR A 88 -8.02 4.81 1.03
N GLU A 89 -8.18 5.86 0.25
CA GLU A 89 -8.02 5.74 -1.19
C GLU A 89 -6.57 5.98 -1.54
N ARG A 90 -5.98 5.05 -2.27
CA ARG A 90 -4.55 5.13 -2.54
C ARG A 90 -4.23 4.48 -3.88
N ILE A 91 -3.10 4.89 -4.42
CA ILE A 91 -2.50 4.22 -5.57
C ILE A 91 -1.27 3.51 -5.05
N ILE A 92 -1.12 2.26 -5.44
CA ILE A 92 0.03 1.46 -5.05
C ILE A 92 0.73 0.99 -6.30
N LEU A 93 2.04 1.17 -6.32
CA LEU A 93 2.88 0.69 -7.40
C LEU A 93 3.91 -0.26 -6.82
N TYR A 94 3.96 -1.47 -7.31
CA TYR A 94 4.98 -2.44 -6.95
C TYR A 94 6.00 -2.50 -8.08
N LEU A 95 7.26 -2.49 -7.70
CA LEU A 95 8.37 -2.54 -8.65
C LEU A 95 9.32 -3.64 -8.24
N SER A 96 9.71 -4.46 -9.18
CA SER A 96 10.68 -5.52 -8.88
C SER A 96 12.10 -5.07 -9.17
#